data_6312a3f47ac757ebf2df845fc3295409
#
_entry.id   6312a3f47ac757ebf2df845fc3295409
#
_cell.length_a   1.000
_cell.length_b   1.000
_cell.length_c   1.000
_cell.angle_alpha   90.00
_cell.angle_beta   90.00
_cell.angle_gamma   90.00
#
_symmetry.space_group_name_H-M   'P 1'
#
loop_
_entity.id
_entity.type
_entity.pdbx_description
1 polymer ?
#
loop_
_entity_poly.entity_id
_entity_poly.type
_entity_poly.pdbx_seq_one_letter_code
_entity_poly.pdbx_strand_id
1 'polypeptide(L)'
;EVRALARAISLVEDAAPEAAEILREAFPRTGRALVVGLTGAPGAGKSTLVDRLVARYRAEGRRVGVVAVDPSSAFSGGAILGDRVRMQGHATDPGVFIRSMATRGHLGGLSRAASDAVDLMDAAGFDPVIVETVGVGQDEIEVARAADVVAVILVPGMGDDIQAIKAGILEIADLFVINKSDRPEADRLSADLQAMLTLAPEDGRPRPGVFRTVAVRDEGIAELRQGISDFASGAGAEQRERRRRERAEARFLAVLSERLVGRVIESALSAEGLRQIVEEIAGRRTDPYTASERIVARVTVAARLWDPD
;
A
#
# COMPACT_ATOMS: atom_id res chain seq x y z
N GLU A 1 13.89 17.04 -8.48
CA GLU A 1 12.89 17.73 -9.31
C GLU A 1 11.63 16.87 -9.50
N VAL A 2 10.45 17.46 -9.41
CA VAL A 2 9.15 16.75 -9.53
C VAL A 2 9.02 15.98 -10.86
N ARG A 3 9.53 16.53 -11.97
CA ARG A 3 9.50 15.85 -13.27
C ARG A 3 10.37 14.59 -13.31
N ALA A 4 11.54 14.62 -12.69
CA ALA A 4 12.42 13.46 -12.59
C ALA A 4 11.77 12.34 -11.76
N LEU A 5 11.14 12.71 -10.63
CA LEU A 5 10.39 11.77 -9.81
C LEU A 5 9.23 11.13 -10.59
N ALA A 6 8.42 11.93 -11.28
CA ALA A 6 7.32 11.44 -12.11
C ALA A 6 7.80 10.44 -13.17
N ARG A 7 8.92 10.73 -13.84
CA ARG A 7 9.52 9.84 -14.83
C ARG A 7 10.06 8.55 -14.20
N ALA A 8 10.76 8.66 -13.07
CA ALA A 8 11.27 7.50 -12.34
C ALA A 8 10.13 6.55 -11.92
N ILE A 9 9.04 7.09 -11.37
CA ILE A 9 7.86 6.29 -11.01
C ILE A 9 7.24 5.63 -12.25
N SER A 10 7.14 6.32 -13.39
CA SER A 10 6.63 5.72 -14.63
C SER A 10 7.50 4.56 -15.11
N LEU A 11 8.84 4.69 -15.09
CA LEU A 11 9.76 3.62 -15.45
C LEU A 11 9.62 2.40 -14.54
N VAL A 12 9.42 2.63 -13.25
CA VAL A 12 9.19 1.54 -12.27
C VAL A 12 7.83 0.87 -12.49
N GLU A 13 6.77 1.65 -12.75
CA GLU A 13 5.43 1.15 -13.05
C GLU A 13 5.37 0.30 -14.32
N ASP A 14 6.17 0.67 -15.32
CA ASP A 14 6.29 -0.02 -16.60
C ASP A 14 7.31 -1.19 -16.57
N ALA A 15 7.91 -1.47 -15.40
CA ALA A 15 8.96 -2.46 -15.21
C ALA A 15 10.12 -2.31 -16.25
N ALA A 16 10.47 -1.06 -16.55
CA ALA A 16 11.55 -0.75 -17.50
C ALA A 16 12.89 -1.32 -17.01
N PRO A 17 13.82 -1.66 -17.91
CA PRO A 17 15.13 -2.20 -17.54
C PRO A 17 15.90 -1.34 -16.52
N GLU A 18 15.75 -0.03 -16.60
CA GLU A 18 16.40 0.96 -15.73
C GLU A 18 15.78 1.03 -14.32
N ALA A 19 14.57 0.49 -14.12
CA ALA A 19 13.85 0.57 -12.85
C ALA A 19 14.67 0.06 -11.66
N ALA A 20 15.35 -1.08 -11.84
CA ALA A 20 16.16 -1.69 -10.78
C ALA A 20 17.37 -0.81 -10.37
N GLU A 21 17.98 -0.11 -11.32
CA GLU A 21 19.09 0.81 -11.05
C GLU A 21 18.61 2.05 -10.32
N ILE A 22 17.51 2.66 -10.79
CA ILE A 22 16.87 3.82 -10.15
C ILE A 22 16.54 3.50 -8.69
N LEU A 23 15.92 2.34 -8.42
CA LEU A 23 15.57 1.93 -7.06
C LEU A 23 16.81 1.67 -6.19
N ARG A 24 17.86 1.07 -6.74
CA ARG A 24 19.11 0.84 -6.02
C ARG A 24 19.79 2.13 -5.60
N GLU A 25 19.82 3.14 -6.49
CA GLU A 25 20.36 4.45 -6.18
C GLU A 25 19.51 5.26 -5.20
N ALA A 26 18.17 5.08 -5.24
CA ALA A 26 17.25 5.76 -4.33
C ALA A 26 17.30 5.16 -2.91
N PHE A 27 17.45 3.84 -2.79
CA PHE A 27 17.30 3.07 -1.56
C PHE A 27 18.06 3.62 -0.34
N PRO A 28 19.34 4.06 -0.42
CA PRO A 28 20.05 4.60 0.75
C PRO A 28 19.44 5.90 1.31
N ARG A 29 18.54 6.54 0.57
CA ARG A 29 17.86 7.79 0.96
C ARG A 29 16.43 7.55 1.44
N THR A 30 15.96 6.31 1.47
CA THR A 30 14.62 5.90 1.95
C THR A 30 14.61 5.62 3.45
N GLY A 31 13.45 5.34 4.01
CA GLY A 31 13.24 4.96 5.41
C GLY A 31 13.07 6.16 6.36
N ARG A 32 12.93 7.38 5.83
CA ARG A 32 12.76 8.62 6.61
C ARG A 32 11.31 9.05 6.69
N ALA A 33 10.59 8.95 5.59
CA ALA A 33 9.19 9.36 5.52
C ALA A 33 8.30 8.52 6.45
N LEU A 34 7.31 9.18 7.01
CA LEU A 34 6.17 8.53 7.65
C LEU A 34 5.18 8.11 6.56
N VAL A 35 4.96 6.81 6.42
CA VAL A 35 3.97 6.28 5.47
C VAL A 35 2.63 6.10 6.18
N VAL A 36 1.62 6.86 5.75
CA VAL A 36 0.27 6.83 6.35
C VAL A 36 -0.69 6.18 5.37
N GLY A 37 -1.25 5.04 5.75
CA GLY A 37 -2.28 4.34 4.99
C GLY A 37 -3.68 4.79 5.38
N LEU A 38 -4.51 5.17 4.41
CA LEU A 38 -5.92 5.45 4.61
C LEU A 38 -6.76 4.44 3.84
N THR A 39 -7.61 3.74 4.56
CA THR A 39 -8.52 2.73 4.00
C THR A 39 -9.93 2.89 4.57
N GLY A 40 -10.91 2.21 4.00
CA GLY A 40 -12.31 2.28 4.39
C GLY A 40 -13.25 2.17 3.18
N ALA A 41 -14.55 2.04 3.42
CA ALA A 41 -15.55 1.79 2.39
C ALA A 41 -15.56 2.85 1.26
N PRO A 42 -16.00 2.50 0.04
CA PRO A 42 -16.25 3.47 -1.01
C PRO A 42 -17.23 4.56 -0.53
N GLY A 43 -16.94 5.81 -0.87
CA GLY A 43 -17.78 6.93 -0.43
C GLY A 43 -17.58 7.36 1.03
N ALA A 44 -16.66 6.76 1.77
CA ALA A 44 -16.33 7.18 3.15
C ALA A 44 -15.71 8.59 3.23
N GLY A 45 -15.30 9.16 2.10
CA GLY A 45 -14.70 10.49 2.04
C GLY A 45 -13.20 10.48 2.25
N LYS A 46 -12.54 9.37 1.95
CA LYS A 46 -11.08 9.19 2.05
C LYS A 46 -10.31 10.29 1.30
N SER A 47 -10.59 10.49 0.03
CA SER A 47 -9.89 11.49 -0.80
C SER A 47 -10.10 12.92 -0.28
N THR A 48 -11.27 13.24 0.27
CA THR A 48 -11.51 14.54 0.93
C THR A 48 -10.67 14.65 2.21
N LEU A 49 -10.56 13.57 2.97
CA LEU A 49 -9.76 13.53 4.19
C LEU A 49 -8.27 13.68 3.86
N VAL A 50 -7.80 12.98 2.80
CA VAL A 50 -6.42 13.12 2.28
C VAL A 50 -6.14 14.57 1.89
N ASP A 51 -7.04 15.22 1.12
CA ASP A 51 -6.91 16.62 0.71
C ASP A 51 -6.71 17.55 1.93
N ARG A 52 -7.51 17.35 2.99
CA ARG A 52 -7.40 18.14 4.23
C ARG A 52 -6.11 17.85 4.99
N LEU A 53 -5.71 16.58 5.11
CA LEU A 53 -4.44 16.22 5.74
C LEU A 53 -3.25 16.81 4.98
N VAL A 54 -3.26 16.75 3.65
CA VAL A 54 -2.24 17.40 2.80
C VAL A 54 -2.17 18.89 3.11
N ALA A 55 -3.30 19.59 3.14
CA ALA A 55 -3.35 21.02 3.48
C ALA A 55 -2.74 21.31 4.87
N ARG A 56 -3.02 20.48 5.88
CA ARG A 56 -2.46 20.62 7.22
C ARG A 56 -0.94 20.43 7.25
N TYR A 57 -0.44 19.35 6.65
CA TYR A 57 1.01 19.13 6.55
C TYR A 57 1.72 20.22 5.75
N ARG A 58 1.07 20.74 4.69
CA ARG A 58 1.60 21.86 3.91
C ARG A 58 1.67 23.16 4.72
N ALA A 59 0.68 23.44 5.56
CA ALA A 59 0.70 24.59 6.47
C ALA A 59 1.87 24.52 7.49
N GLU A 60 2.36 23.32 7.78
CA GLU A 60 3.57 23.10 8.61
C GLU A 60 4.88 23.16 7.80
N GLY A 61 4.81 23.48 6.50
CA GLY A 61 5.97 23.54 5.62
C GLY A 61 6.48 22.18 5.13
N ARG A 62 5.78 21.08 5.42
CA ARG A 62 6.21 19.73 5.03
C ARG A 62 5.89 19.46 3.55
N ARG A 63 6.69 18.64 2.91
CA ARG A 63 6.43 18.14 1.55
C ARG A 63 5.66 16.84 1.65
N VAL A 64 4.55 16.72 0.92
CA VAL A 64 3.62 15.59 1.04
C VAL A 64 3.54 14.81 -0.26
N GLY A 65 3.82 13.49 -0.19
CA GLY A 65 3.54 12.56 -1.27
C GLY A 65 2.16 11.91 -1.09
N VAL A 66 1.44 11.68 -2.18
CA VAL A 66 0.17 10.93 -2.18
C VAL A 66 0.22 9.86 -3.26
N VAL A 67 -0.03 8.60 -2.87
CA VAL A 67 -0.22 7.47 -3.76
C VAL A 67 -1.69 7.04 -3.65
N ALA A 68 -2.47 7.28 -4.70
CA ALA A 68 -3.85 6.82 -4.80
C ALA A 68 -3.88 5.50 -5.60
N VAL A 69 -4.31 4.42 -4.95
CA VAL A 69 -4.34 3.07 -5.54
C VAL A 69 -5.76 2.73 -5.96
N ASP A 70 -5.97 2.50 -7.26
CA ASP A 70 -7.26 2.19 -7.85
C ASP A 70 -7.29 0.75 -8.39
N PRO A 71 -8.19 -0.12 -7.90
CA PRO A 71 -8.32 -1.49 -8.41
C PRO A 71 -8.97 -1.59 -9.79
N SER A 72 -9.67 -0.55 -10.24
CA SER A 72 -10.57 -0.64 -11.41
C SER A 72 -9.87 -0.50 -12.76
N SER A 73 -8.58 -0.19 -12.82
CA SER A 73 -7.90 0.11 -14.08
C SER A 73 -7.32 -1.12 -14.82
N ALA A 74 -7.54 -2.33 -14.33
CA ALA A 74 -7.10 -3.57 -15.01
C ALA A 74 -7.65 -3.71 -16.46
N PHE A 75 -8.76 -3.06 -16.77
CA PHE A 75 -9.41 -3.12 -18.09
C PHE A 75 -9.14 -1.91 -19.00
N SER A 76 -8.77 -0.76 -18.48
CA SER A 76 -8.62 0.48 -19.27
C SER A 76 -7.18 0.94 -19.47
N GLY A 77 -6.19 0.28 -18.85
CA GLY A 77 -4.77 0.61 -19.02
C GLY A 77 -4.35 1.98 -18.45
N GLY A 78 -5.24 2.68 -17.76
CA GLY A 78 -4.96 3.98 -17.16
C GLY A 78 -5.71 4.18 -15.85
N ALA A 79 -5.07 4.80 -14.85
CA ALA A 79 -5.74 5.21 -13.62
C ALA A 79 -6.88 6.17 -13.96
N ILE A 80 -8.07 5.93 -13.39
CA ILE A 80 -9.23 6.78 -13.62
C ILE A 80 -8.89 8.20 -13.13
N LEU A 81 -9.05 9.18 -14.00
CA LEU A 81 -8.79 10.62 -13.78
C LEU A 81 -9.51 11.22 -12.56
N GLY A 82 -10.43 10.47 -11.92
CA GLY A 82 -11.31 10.95 -10.86
C GLY A 82 -10.60 11.50 -9.62
N ASP A 83 -9.48 10.90 -9.19
CA ASP A 83 -8.78 11.33 -7.98
C ASP A 83 -7.94 12.60 -8.21
N ARG A 84 -7.37 12.78 -9.40
CA ARG A 84 -6.71 14.03 -9.76
C ARG A 84 -7.66 15.23 -9.76
N VAL A 85 -8.92 15.01 -10.12
CA VAL A 85 -9.95 16.07 -10.14
C VAL A 85 -10.32 16.49 -8.71
N ARG A 86 -10.26 15.58 -7.74
CA ARG A 86 -10.64 15.87 -6.34
C ARG A 86 -9.58 16.63 -5.55
N MET A 87 -8.29 16.53 -5.96
CA MET A 87 -7.16 17.19 -5.29
C MET A 87 -6.57 18.33 -6.14
N GLN A 88 -7.37 18.96 -7.02
CA GLN A 88 -6.93 20.05 -7.90
C GLN A 88 -6.37 21.25 -7.12
N GLY A 89 -6.80 21.47 -5.88
CA GLY A 89 -6.30 22.54 -5.02
C GLY A 89 -4.80 22.47 -4.74
N HIS A 90 -4.18 21.29 -4.87
CA HIS A 90 -2.75 21.05 -4.63
C HIS A 90 -1.92 20.86 -5.92
N ALA A 91 -2.54 20.89 -7.09
CA ALA A 91 -1.89 20.56 -8.37
C ALA A 91 -0.74 21.50 -8.73
N THR A 92 -0.75 22.73 -8.22
CA THR A 92 0.29 23.75 -8.46
C THR A 92 1.26 23.92 -7.28
N ASP A 93 1.05 23.21 -6.17
CA ASP A 93 1.95 23.29 -5.01
C ASP A 93 3.19 22.41 -5.23
N PRO A 94 4.40 22.99 -5.34
CA PRO A 94 5.64 22.22 -5.54
C PRO A 94 6.00 21.32 -4.35
N GLY A 95 5.36 21.52 -3.21
CA GLY A 95 5.51 20.69 -2.02
C GLY A 95 4.55 19.50 -1.97
N VAL A 96 3.70 19.32 -2.98
CA VAL A 96 2.77 18.19 -3.08
C VAL A 96 3.04 17.37 -4.34
N PHE A 97 3.12 16.07 -4.20
CA PHE A 97 3.25 15.16 -5.33
C PHE A 97 2.19 14.07 -5.25
N ILE A 98 1.33 13.97 -6.26
CA ILE A 98 0.22 13.02 -6.32
C ILE A 98 0.43 12.06 -7.48
N ARG A 99 0.36 10.76 -7.22
CA ARG A 99 0.38 9.70 -8.23
C ARG A 99 -0.78 8.75 -8.05
N SER A 100 -1.62 8.61 -9.07
CA SER A 100 -2.63 7.55 -9.14
C SER A 100 -1.99 6.31 -9.79
N MET A 101 -2.17 5.16 -9.18
CA MET A 101 -1.60 3.89 -9.62
C MET A 101 -2.68 2.82 -9.68
N ALA A 102 -2.53 1.89 -10.62
CA ALA A 102 -3.42 0.76 -10.78
C ALA A 102 -2.88 -0.49 -10.08
N THR A 103 -3.75 -1.23 -9.39
CA THR A 103 -3.42 -2.60 -8.98
C THR A 103 -3.51 -3.51 -10.19
N ARG A 104 -2.45 -3.65 -10.99
CA ARG A 104 -2.42 -4.48 -12.21
C ARG A 104 -2.49 -5.98 -11.86
N GLY A 105 -3.61 -6.47 -11.28
CA GLY A 105 -3.95 -7.89 -11.23
C GLY A 105 -2.92 -8.88 -10.63
N HIS A 106 -1.90 -8.42 -9.95
CA HIS A 106 -0.92 -9.28 -9.30
C HIS A 106 -1.51 -9.80 -7.99
N LEU A 107 -1.69 -11.10 -7.90
CA LEU A 107 -2.00 -11.81 -6.67
C LEU A 107 -0.94 -11.47 -5.61
N GLY A 108 -1.27 -10.59 -4.68
CA GLY A 108 -0.42 -10.38 -3.51
C GLY A 108 0.06 -8.98 -3.21
N GLY A 109 -0.81 -7.99 -3.24
CA GLY A 109 -0.49 -6.79 -2.49
C GLY A 109 -0.53 -5.49 -3.25
N LEU A 110 -0.46 -4.39 -2.50
CA LEU A 110 -0.17 -3.07 -3.03
C LEU A 110 0.89 -3.27 -4.10
N SER A 111 0.59 -2.96 -5.34
CA SER A 111 1.44 -3.38 -6.45
C SER A 111 2.88 -3.03 -6.09
N ARG A 112 3.82 -3.89 -6.38
CA ARG A 112 5.25 -3.60 -6.16
C ARG A 112 5.57 -2.17 -6.59
N ALA A 113 5.00 -1.75 -7.72
CA ALA A 113 5.14 -0.40 -8.25
C ALA A 113 4.65 0.70 -7.29
N ALA A 114 3.59 0.47 -6.51
CA ALA A 114 3.12 1.45 -5.53
C ALA A 114 4.07 1.55 -4.32
N SER A 115 4.61 0.43 -3.85
CA SER A 115 5.63 0.43 -2.80
C SER A 115 6.92 1.11 -3.29
N ASP A 116 7.34 0.83 -4.53
CA ASP A 116 8.51 1.46 -5.15
C ASP A 116 8.28 2.97 -5.35
N ALA A 117 7.05 3.41 -5.68
CA ALA A 117 6.69 4.82 -5.77
C ALA A 117 6.79 5.53 -4.41
N VAL A 118 6.35 4.88 -3.32
CA VAL A 118 6.51 5.39 -1.94
C VAL A 118 7.99 5.60 -1.63
N ASP A 119 8.85 4.62 -1.94
CA ASP A 119 10.30 4.75 -1.72
C ASP A 119 10.92 5.89 -2.55
N LEU A 120 10.50 6.06 -3.80
CA LEU A 120 10.99 7.15 -4.64
C LEU A 120 10.55 8.52 -4.12
N MET A 121 9.33 8.63 -3.59
CA MET A 121 8.85 9.87 -2.95
C MET A 121 9.65 10.17 -1.66
N ASP A 122 9.88 9.15 -0.82
CA ASP A 122 10.72 9.28 0.39
C ASP A 122 12.14 9.72 0.03
N ALA A 123 12.79 9.05 -0.94
CA ALA A 123 14.12 9.41 -1.42
C ALA A 123 14.18 10.84 -2.00
N ALA A 124 13.07 11.35 -2.55
CA ALA A 124 12.92 12.71 -3.04
C ALA A 124 12.59 13.74 -1.93
N GLY A 125 12.48 13.30 -0.67
CA GLY A 125 12.27 14.13 0.51
C GLY A 125 10.83 14.55 0.74
N PHE A 126 9.86 13.74 0.32
CA PHE A 126 8.47 13.88 0.72
C PHE A 126 8.24 13.14 2.05
N ASP A 127 7.70 13.85 3.02
CA ASP A 127 7.36 13.34 4.34
C ASP A 127 6.23 14.19 4.94
N PRO A 128 5.03 13.60 5.15
CA PRO A 128 4.68 12.20 4.98
C PRO A 128 4.41 11.76 3.53
N VAL A 129 4.33 10.44 3.33
CA VAL A 129 3.73 9.83 2.13
C VAL A 129 2.41 9.18 2.54
N ILE A 130 1.31 9.65 1.95
CA ILE A 130 -0.03 9.14 2.20
C ILE A 130 -0.40 8.14 1.10
N VAL A 131 -0.83 6.94 1.51
CA VAL A 131 -1.31 5.89 0.60
C VAL A 131 -2.81 5.73 0.81
N GLU A 132 -3.59 6.04 -0.22
CA GLU A 132 -5.06 5.91 -0.22
C GLU A 132 -5.51 4.75 -1.10
N THR A 133 -6.44 3.91 -0.62
CA THR A 133 -7.12 2.91 -1.44
C THR A 133 -8.54 3.30 -1.76
N VAL A 134 -9.07 2.75 -2.86
CA VAL A 134 -10.46 3.00 -3.26
C VAL A 134 -11.47 2.24 -2.39
N GLY A 135 -11.02 1.29 -1.54
CA GLY A 135 -11.86 0.66 -0.52
C GLY A 135 -12.73 -0.49 -1.03
N VAL A 136 -12.19 -1.35 -1.89
CA VAL A 136 -12.86 -2.57 -2.32
C VAL A 136 -11.98 -3.79 -2.00
N GLY A 137 -12.33 -4.52 -0.95
CA GLY A 137 -11.82 -5.87 -0.70
C GLY A 137 -10.40 -5.96 -0.13
N GLN A 138 -9.54 -6.78 -0.74
CA GLN A 138 -8.21 -7.14 -0.22
C GLN A 138 -7.20 -5.98 -0.15
N ASP A 139 -7.46 -4.86 -0.81
CA ASP A 139 -6.58 -3.68 -0.84
C ASP A 139 -6.39 -3.05 0.55
N GLU A 140 -7.33 -3.28 1.48
CA GLU A 140 -7.26 -2.77 2.87
C GLU A 140 -6.09 -3.40 3.64
N ILE A 141 -5.90 -4.71 3.51
CA ILE A 141 -4.78 -5.43 4.15
C ILE A 141 -3.45 -5.01 3.54
N GLU A 142 -3.45 -4.69 2.26
CA GLU A 142 -2.26 -4.30 1.52
C GLU A 142 -1.74 -2.93 1.91
N VAL A 143 -2.64 -1.98 2.12
CA VAL A 143 -2.30 -0.67 2.68
C VAL A 143 -1.74 -0.82 4.09
N ALA A 144 -2.33 -1.70 4.91
CA ALA A 144 -1.83 -1.97 6.24
C ALA A 144 -0.38 -2.50 6.23
N ARG A 145 -0.06 -3.35 5.25
CA ARG A 145 1.30 -3.87 5.08
C ARG A 145 2.29 -2.81 4.59
N ALA A 146 1.83 -1.86 3.77
CA ALA A 146 2.69 -0.83 3.20
C ALA A 146 2.92 0.36 4.13
N ALA A 147 1.99 0.63 5.06
CA ALA A 147 2.00 1.82 5.89
C ALA A 147 2.71 1.63 7.24
N ASP A 148 3.25 2.72 7.77
CA ASP A 148 3.75 2.81 9.14
C ASP A 148 2.61 3.01 10.14
N VAL A 149 1.59 3.78 9.72
CA VAL A 149 0.36 4.06 10.48
C VAL A 149 -0.85 3.85 9.57
N VAL A 150 -1.82 3.07 10.04
CA VAL A 150 -3.05 2.75 9.30
C VAL A 150 -4.24 3.42 9.96
N ALA A 151 -4.90 4.31 9.22
CA ALA A 151 -6.15 4.93 9.60
C ALA A 151 -7.32 4.32 8.82
N VAL A 152 -8.25 3.72 9.54
CA VAL A 152 -9.47 3.13 8.97
C VAL A 152 -10.61 4.12 9.08
N ILE A 153 -11.20 4.49 7.93
CA ILE A 153 -12.28 5.49 7.87
C ILE A 153 -13.62 4.79 7.85
N LEU A 154 -14.44 5.14 8.83
CA LEU A 154 -15.81 4.68 9.03
C LEU A 154 -16.78 5.84 8.78
N VAL A 155 -18.03 5.54 8.40
CA VAL A 155 -19.08 6.54 8.16
C VAL A 155 -20.38 6.11 8.84
N PRO A 156 -21.03 6.98 9.59
CA PRO A 156 -22.32 6.66 10.22
C PRO A 156 -23.39 6.30 9.18
N GLY A 157 -24.15 5.24 9.44
CA GLY A 157 -25.31 4.83 8.64
C GLY A 157 -25.00 3.91 7.45
N MET A 158 -23.78 3.46 7.29
CA MET A 158 -23.45 2.36 6.39
C MET A 158 -23.55 1.05 7.17
N GLY A 159 -24.64 0.28 6.96
CA GLY A 159 -24.93 -0.94 7.74
C GLY A 159 -23.86 -2.04 7.65
N ASP A 160 -23.02 -2.01 6.61
CA ASP A 160 -21.91 -2.94 6.41
C ASP A 160 -20.65 -2.54 7.21
N ASP A 161 -20.56 -1.34 7.76
CA ASP A 161 -19.36 -0.86 8.48
C ASP A 161 -19.07 -1.70 9.73
N ILE A 162 -20.09 -2.10 10.49
CA ILE A 162 -19.93 -2.96 11.68
C ILE A 162 -19.55 -4.39 11.26
N GLN A 163 -20.01 -4.86 10.10
CA GLN A 163 -19.61 -6.18 9.58
C GLN A 163 -18.18 -6.15 9.02
N ALA A 164 -17.78 -5.06 8.38
CA ALA A 164 -16.40 -4.85 7.95
C ALA A 164 -15.43 -4.79 9.14
N ILE A 165 -15.82 -4.13 10.23
CA ILE A 165 -15.05 -4.11 11.49
C ILE A 165 -14.86 -5.55 12.03
N LYS A 166 -15.86 -6.44 11.89
CA LYS A 166 -15.75 -7.86 12.28
C LYS A 166 -14.81 -8.68 11.40
N ALA A 167 -14.51 -8.25 10.20
CA ALA A 167 -13.75 -9.01 9.19
C ALA A 167 -12.23 -8.74 9.18
N GLY A 168 -11.60 -8.53 10.33
CA GLY A 168 -10.14 -8.37 10.44
C GLY A 168 -9.64 -6.92 10.33
N ILE A 169 -10.50 -5.95 10.09
CA ILE A 169 -10.11 -4.52 10.06
C ILE A 169 -9.60 -4.03 11.43
N LEU A 170 -10.12 -4.59 12.54
CA LEU A 170 -9.61 -4.33 13.89
C LEU A 170 -8.13 -4.72 14.05
N GLU A 171 -7.70 -5.74 13.31
CA GLU A 171 -6.33 -6.25 13.41
C GLU A 171 -5.31 -5.37 12.68
N ILE A 172 -5.75 -4.59 11.69
CA ILE A 172 -4.88 -3.76 10.88
C ILE A 172 -4.90 -2.29 11.29
N ALA A 173 -5.95 -1.82 11.96
CA ALA A 173 -6.12 -0.42 12.31
C ALA A 173 -5.20 0.01 13.46
N ASP A 174 -4.52 1.13 13.28
CA ASP A 174 -3.83 1.86 14.34
C ASP A 174 -4.67 3.03 14.84
N LEU A 175 -5.50 3.57 13.96
CA LEU A 175 -6.44 4.65 14.23
C LEU A 175 -7.76 4.38 13.53
N PHE A 176 -8.87 4.75 14.17
CA PHE A 176 -10.18 4.81 13.54
C PHE A 176 -10.60 6.26 13.34
N VAL A 177 -11.17 6.54 12.18
CA VAL A 177 -11.69 7.87 11.84
C VAL A 177 -13.16 7.74 11.49
N ILE A 178 -14.03 8.28 12.36
CA ILE A 178 -15.45 8.40 12.08
C ILE A 178 -15.65 9.70 11.29
N ASN A 179 -15.65 9.59 9.95
CA ASN A 179 -15.89 10.73 9.07
C ASN A 179 -17.39 10.97 8.88
N LYS A 180 -17.76 12.18 8.45
CA LYS A 180 -19.16 12.66 8.40
C LYS A 180 -19.83 12.55 9.77
N SER A 181 -19.08 12.89 10.83
CA SER A 181 -19.53 12.77 12.22
C SER A 181 -20.59 13.82 12.61
N ASP A 182 -21.01 14.64 11.67
CA ASP A 182 -22.19 15.50 11.74
C ASP A 182 -23.52 14.73 11.53
N ARG A 183 -23.47 13.45 11.15
CA ARG A 183 -24.66 12.61 11.01
C ARG A 183 -25.15 12.11 12.38
N PRO A 184 -26.48 11.94 12.54
CA PRO A 184 -27.08 11.54 13.82
C PRO A 184 -26.54 10.22 14.39
N GLU A 185 -26.15 9.26 13.52
CA GLU A 185 -25.70 7.94 13.93
C GLU A 185 -24.23 7.91 14.37
N ALA A 186 -23.51 9.03 14.33
CA ALA A 186 -22.08 9.09 14.66
C ALA A 186 -21.81 8.73 16.12
N ASP A 187 -22.66 9.11 17.05
CA ASP A 187 -22.49 8.80 18.47
C ASP A 187 -22.67 7.31 18.75
N ARG A 188 -23.64 6.69 18.07
CA ARG A 188 -23.86 5.24 18.15
C ARG A 188 -22.68 4.48 17.59
N LEU A 189 -22.19 4.82 16.39
CA LEU A 189 -21.03 4.18 15.77
C LEU A 189 -19.79 4.30 16.68
N SER A 190 -19.59 5.48 17.29
CA SER A 190 -18.48 5.71 18.23
C SER A 190 -18.57 4.82 19.45
N ALA A 191 -19.77 4.69 20.05
CA ALA A 191 -19.99 3.84 21.22
C ALA A 191 -19.79 2.35 20.89
N ASP A 192 -20.35 1.90 19.76
CA ASP A 192 -20.21 0.51 19.29
C ASP A 192 -18.74 0.16 19.03
N LEU A 193 -18.00 1.05 18.38
CA LEU A 193 -16.56 0.89 18.13
C LEU A 193 -15.74 0.82 19.42
N GLN A 194 -16.02 1.72 20.39
CA GLN A 194 -15.34 1.72 21.68
C GLN A 194 -15.61 0.44 22.47
N ALA A 195 -16.86 -0.05 22.45
CA ALA A 195 -17.21 -1.31 23.07
C ALA A 195 -16.44 -2.50 22.44
N MET A 196 -16.33 -2.53 21.12
CA MET A 196 -15.54 -3.55 20.42
C MET A 196 -14.05 -3.50 20.76
N LEU A 197 -13.45 -2.30 20.80
CA LEU A 197 -12.06 -2.11 21.18
C LEU A 197 -11.78 -2.51 22.63
N THR A 198 -12.77 -2.37 23.51
CA THR A 198 -12.67 -2.80 24.91
C THR A 198 -12.71 -4.33 25.05
N LEU A 199 -13.46 -5.00 24.18
CA LEU A 199 -13.58 -6.46 24.17
C LEU A 199 -12.43 -7.15 23.38
N ALA A 200 -11.67 -6.41 22.60
CA ALA A 200 -10.55 -6.96 21.84
C ALA A 200 -9.49 -7.52 22.78
N PRO A 201 -8.88 -8.68 22.44
CA PRO A 201 -7.81 -9.27 23.23
C PRO A 201 -6.62 -8.30 23.37
N GLU A 202 -5.96 -8.31 24.52
CA GLU A 202 -4.69 -7.61 24.71
C GLU A 202 -3.57 -8.42 24.04
N ASP A 203 -3.20 -8.05 22.83
CA ASP A 203 -2.16 -8.70 22.04
C ASP A 203 -0.81 -7.94 22.08
N GLY A 204 -0.68 -7.02 23.03
CA GLY A 204 0.51 -6.18 23.19
C GLY A 204 0.59 -5.01 22.21
N ARG A 205 -0.39 -4.83 21.34
CA ARG A 205 -0.47 -3.66 20.47
C ARG A 205 -1.10 -2.47 21.19
N PRO A 206 -0.70 -1.23 20.88
CA PRO A 206 -1.41 -0.06 21.36
C PRO A 206 -2.88 -0.09 20.94
N ARG A 207 -3.79 0.29 21.83
CA ARG A 207 -5.21 0.43 21.48
C ARG A 207 -5.38 1.52 20.43
N PRO A 208 -6.12 1.25 19.33
CA PRO A 208 -6.38 2.24 18.31
C PRO A 208 -7.11 3.48 18.85
N GLY A 209 -6.61 4.66 18.50
CA GLY A 209 -7.30 5.93 18.78
C GLY A 209 -8.54 6.09 17.89
N VAL A 210 -9.59 6.73 18.40
CA VAL A 210 -10.81 7.01 17.65
C VAL A 210 -10.95 8.52 17.47
N PHE A 211 -10.99 8.98 16.22
CA PHE A 211 -11.08 10.39 15.84
C PHE A 211 -12.39 10.66 15.10
N ARG A 212 -13.02 11.80 15.38
CA ARG A 212 -14.24 12.22 14.70
C ARG A 212 -13.91 13.36 13.75
N THR A 213 -14.37 13.27 12.50
CA THR A 213 -14.09 14.28 11.49
C THR A 213 -15.31 14.62 10.66
N VAL A 214 -15.36 15.87 10.19
CA VAL A 214 -16.23 16.31 9.10
C VAL A 214 -15.31 16.92 8.03
N ALA A 215 -14.73 16.06 7.19
CA ALA A 215 -13.66 16.44 6.28
C ALA A 215 -14.02 17.63 5.37
N VAL A 216 -15.27 17.72 4.90
CA VAL A 216 -15.73 18.84 4.06
C VAL A 216 -15.70 20.20 4.78
N ARG A 217 -15.74 20.22 6.13
CA ARG A 217 -15.69 21.42 6.97
C ARG A 217 -14.35 21.62 7.68
N ASP A 218 -13.37 20.76 7.42
CA ASP A 218 -12.06 20.75 8.07
C ASP A 218 -12.14 20.55 9.61
N GLU A 219 -13.23 19.96 10.11
CA GLU A 219 -13.43 19.67 11.54
C GLU A 219 -12.77 18.35 11.93
N GLY A 220 -12.04 18.31 13.06
CA GLY A 220 -11.35 17.13 13.58
C GLY A 220 -10.09 16.71 12.82
N ILE A 221 -9.68 17.45 11.78
CA ILE A 221 -8.51 17.11 10.95
C ILE A 221 -7.20 17.38 11.68
N ALA A 222 -7.15 18.45 12.47
CA ALA A 222 -5.95 18.79 13.25
C ALA A 222 -5.68 17.72 14.32
N GLU A 223 -6.72 17.27 15.01
CA GLU A 223 -6.68 16.21 16.01
C GLU A 223 -6.27 14.88 15.40
N LEU A 224 -6.83 14.52 14.25
CA LEU A 224 -6.42 13.32 13.52
C LEU A 224 -4.94 13.38 13.10
N ARG A 225 -4.51 14.50 12.53
CA ARG A 225 -3.11 14.71 12.16
C ARG A 225 -2.18 14.57 13.37
N GLN A 226 -2.58 15.14 14.52
CA GLN A 226 -1.81 15.01 15.74
C GLN A 226 -1.80 13.55 16.23
N GLY A 227 -2.94 12.86 16.21
CA GLY A 227 -3.04 11.45 16.57
C GLY A 227 -2.16 10.54 15.71
N ILE A 228 -2.05 10.81 14.40
CA ILE A 228 -1.11 10.10 13.51
C ILE A 228 0.34 10.30 13.99
N SER A 229 0.72 11.54 14.31
CA SER A 229 2.07 11.86 14.79
C SER A 229 2.38 11.23 16.14
N ASP A 230 1.44 11.30 17.08
CA ASP A 230 1.59 10.77 18.43
C ASP A 230 1.70 9.24 18.42
N PHE A 231 0.89 8.58 17.58
CA PHE A 231 1.03 7.13 17.40
C PHE A 231 2.39 6.78 16.81
N ALA A 232 2.82 7.46 15.75
CA ALA A 232 4.07 7.17 15.06
C ALA A 232 5.32 7.36 15.93
N SER A 233 5.31 8.34 16.82
CA SER A 233 6.45 8.68 17.68
C SER A 233 6.38 8.07 19.09
N GLY A 234 5.18 7.66 19.53
CA GLY A 234 4.89 7.14 20.85
C GLY A 234 4.64 5.64 20.88
N ALA A 235 3.44 5.25 21.30
CA ALA A 235 3.04 3.87 21.54
C ALA A 235 3.19 2.95 20.30
N GLY A 236 3.06 3.48 19.10
CA GLY A 236 3.19 2.74 17.84
C GLY A 236 4.63 2.63 17.31
N ALA A 237 5.62 3.24 17.95
CA ALA A 237 6.99 3.29 17.41
C ALA A 237 7.61 1.89 17.24
N GLU A 238 7.45 1.00 18.21
CA GLU A 238 7.96 -0.37 18.17
C GLU A 238 7.22 -1.19 17.09
N GLN A 239 5.88 -1.04 17.00
CA GLN A 239 5.07 -1.69 15.98
C GLN A 239 5.46 -1.23 14.57
N ARG A 240 5.75 0.07 14.40
CA ARG A 240 6.22 0.64 13.14
C ARG A 240 7.56 0.02 12.73
N GLU A 241 8.50 -0.10 13.64
CA GLU A 241 9.81 -0.72 13.37
C GLU A 241 9.68 -2.20 13.01
N ARG A 242 8.81 -2.95 13.70
CA ARG A 242 8.49 -4.34 13.36
C ARG A 242 7.92 -4.43 11.94
N ARG A 243 6.92 -3.61 11.60
CA ARG A 243 6.33 -3.58 10.24
C ARG A 243 7.36 -3.25 9.16
N ARG A 244 8.31 -2.35 9.45
CA ARG A 244 9.40 -2.03 8.52
C ARG A 244 10.28 -3.25 8.22
N ARG A 245 10.61 -4.04 9.24
CA ARG A 245 11.38 -5.28 9.06
C ARG A 245 10.59 -6.32 8.28
N GLU A 246 9.33 -6.54 8.63
CA GLU A 246 8.45 -7.46 7.92
C GLU A 246 8.29 -7.08 6.44
N ARG A 247 8.15 -5.78 6.15
CA ARG A 247 8.12 -5.27 4.76
C ARG A 247 9.43 -5.52 4.03
N ALA A 248 10.55 -5.26 4.67
CA ALA A 248 11.87 -5.46 4.08
C ALA A 248 12.10 -6.93 3.74
N GLU A 249 11.73 -7.85 4.64
CA GLU A 249 11.80 -9.30 4.42
C GLU A 249 10.90 -9.74 3.27
N ALA A 250 9.61 -9.36 3.31
CA ALA A 250 8.65 -9.71 2.26
C ALA A 250 9.10 -9.19 0.88
N ARG A 251 9.61 -7.96 0.82
CA ARG A 251 10.14 -7.37 -0.42
C ARG A 251 11.36 -8.09 -0.93
N PHE A 252 12.31 -8.40 -0.03
CA PHE A 252 13.50 -9.16 -0.40
C PHE A 252 13.14 -10.52 -0.99
N LEU A 253 12.25 -11.27 -0.33
CA LEU A 253 11.80 -12.58 -0.80
C LEU A 253 11.06 -12.48 -2.14
N ALA A 254 10.23 -11.45 -2.34
CA ALA A 254 9.52 -11.23 -3.60
C ALA A 254 10.51 -10.96 -4.75
N VAL A 255 11.48 -10.06 -4.56
CA VAL A 255 12.51 -9.75 -5.56
C VAL A 255 13.41 -10.97 -5.84
N LEU A 256 13.79 -11.70 -4.80
CA LEU A 256 14.59 -12.91 -4.92
C LEU A 256 13.84 -13.97 -5.74
N SER A 257 12.58 -14.23 -5.41
CA SER A 257 11.73 -15.20 -6.11
C SER A 257 11.57 -14.84 -7.59
N GLU A 258 11.28 -13.57 -7.89
CA GLU A 258 11.16 -13.09 -9.27
C GLU A 258 12.45 -13.30 -10.07
N ARG A 259 13.59 -12.93 -9.49
CA ARG A 259 14.90 -13.10 -10.13
C ARG A 259 15.28 -14.56 -10.33
N LEU A 260 15.01 -15.42 -9.34
CA LEU A 260 15.24 -16.84 -9.46
C LEU A 260 14.36 -17.46 -10.53
N VAL A 261 13.06 -17.17 -10.52
CA VAL A 261 12.12 -17.65 -11.56
C VAL A 261 12.54 -17.15 -12.94
N GLY A 262 12.88 -15.87 -13.09
CA GLY A 262 13.37 -15.31 -14.36
C GLY A 262 14.60 -16.05 -14.87
N ARG A 263 15.63 -16.23 -14.02
CA ARG A 263 16.83 -16.99 -14.39
C ARG A 263 16.55 -18.44 -14.75
N VAL A 264 15.64 -19.09 -14.01
CA VAL A 264 15.24 -20.48 -14.31
C VAL A 264 14.57 -20.56 -15.67
N ILE A 265 13.65 -19.63 -15.98
CA ILE A 265 12.97 -19.59 -17.27
C ILE A 265 14.01 -19.34 -18.39
N GLU A 266 14.91 -18.39 -18.23
CA GLU A 266 15.92 -18.06 -19.23
C GLU A 266 16.94 -19.19 -19.46
N SER A 267 17.35 -19.89 -18.39
CA SER A 267 18.44 -20.89 -18.47
C SER A 267 17.96 -22.32 -18.73
N ALA A 268 16.77 -22.70 -18.23
CA ALA A 268 16.28 -24.07 -18.24
C ALA A 268 15.04 -24.30 -19.11
N LEU A 269 14.37 -23.22 -19.54
CA LEU A 269 13.14 -23.26 -20.32
C LEU A 269 13.25 -22.39 -21.57
N SER A 270 13.25 -23.04 -22.76
CA SER A 270 12.94 -22.30 -23.98
C SER A 270 11.45 -21.89 -23.99
N ALA A 271 11.10 -20.88 -24.78
CA ALA A 271 9.70 -20.50 -24.99
C ALA A 271 8.82 -21.68 -25.50
N GLU A 272 9.42 -22.58 -26.27
CA GLU A 272 8.83 -23.84 -26.74
C GLU A 272 8.61 -24.83 -25.58
N GLY A 273 9.62 -25.01 -24.72
CA GLY A 273 9.55 -25.89 -23.55
C GLY A 273 8.50 -25.45 -22.53
N LEU A 274 8.36 -24.13 -22.33
CA LEU A 274 7.29 -23.59 -21.47
C LEU A 274 5.91 -23.91 -22.05
N ARG A 275 5.71 -23.68 -23.36
CA ARG A 275 4.42 -24.00 -24.04
C ARG A 275 4.10 -25.49 -23.93
N GLN A 276 5.07 -26.37 -24.16
CA GLN A 276 4.88 -27.80 -24.06
C GLN A 276 4.43 -28.22 -22.65
N ILE A 277 5.08 -27.69 -21.60
CA ILE A 277 4.70 -27.99 -20.21
C ILE A 277 3.28 -27.49 -19.93
N VAL A 278 2.91 -26.29 -20.37
CA VAL A 278 1.56 -25.77 -20.22
C VAL A 278 0.53 -26.67 -20.90
N GLU A 279 0.80 -27.15 -22.12
CA GLU A 279 -0.06 -28.10 -22.83
C GLU A 279 -0.14 -29.47 -22.13
N GLU A 280 0.94 -29.96 -21.55
CA GLU A 280 0.93 -31.19 -20.75
C GLU A 280 0.04 -31.04 -19.51
N ILE A 281 0.12 -29.91 -18.81
CA ILE A 281 -0.69 -29.62 -17.63
C ILE A 281 -2.17 -29.44 -18.04
N ALA A 282 -2.45 -28.64 -19.07
CA ALA A 282 -3.81 -28.43 -19.57
C ALA A 282 -4.46 -29.74 -20.02
N GLY A 283 -3.67 -30.61 -20.68
CA GLY A 283 -4.07 -31.94 -21.12
C GLY A 283 -4.09 -33.01 -20.03
N ARG A 284 -3.84 -32.66 -18.74
CA ARG A 284 -3.80 -33.56 -17.58
C ARG A 284 -2.77 -34.70 -17.71
N ARG A 285 -1.74 -34.55 -18.52
CA ARG A 285 -0.66 -35.52 -18.68
C ARG A 285 0.41 -35.39 -17.59
N THR A 286 0.52 -34.23 -17.00
CA THR A 286 1.34 -33.96 -15.80
C THR A 286 0.62 -32.95 -14.91
N ASP A 287 1.04 -32.86 -13.65
CA ASP A 287 0.54 -31.85 -12.72
C ASP A 287 1.58 -30.74 -12.54
N PRO A 288 1.18 -29.55 -12.05
CA PRO A 288 2.08 -28.42 -11.87
C PRO A 288 3.25 -28.68 -10.92
N TYR A 289 3.05 -29.52 -9.89
CA TYR A 289 4.08 -29.83 -8.89
C TYR A 289 5.18 -30.69 -9.51
N THR A 290 4.83 -31.79 -10.16
CA THR A 290 5.76 -32.68 -10.88
C THR A 290 6.51 -31.91 -11.99
N ALA A 291 5.80 -31.03 -12.71
CA ALA A 291 6.42 -30.21 -13.73
C ALA A 291 7.46 -29.26 -13.14
N SER A 292 7.13 -28.56 -12.03
CA SER A 292 8.06 -27.63 -11.36
C SER A 292 9.28 -28.36 -10.79
N GLU A 293 9.11 -29.52 -10.16
CA GLU A 293 10.21 -30.33 -9.64
C GLU A 293 11.20 -30.76 -10.73
N ARG A 294 10.69 -31.16 -11.91
CA ARG A 294 11.55 -31.47 -13.07
C ARG A 294 12.43 -30.29 -13.50
N ILE A 295 11.89 -29.06 -13.46
CA ILE A 295 12.64 -27.87 -13.82
C ILE A 295 13.66 -27.51 -12.75
N VAL A 296 13.25 -27.52 -11.47
CA VAL A 296 14.16 -27.25 -10.35
C VAL A 296 15.32 -28.24 -10.33
N ALA A 297 15.09 -29.53 -10.57
CA ALA A 297 16.12 -30.54 -10.63
C ALA A 297 17.17 -30.23 -11.74
N ARG A 298 16.74 -29.79 -12.93
CA ARG A 298 17.64 -29.39 -14.02
C ARG A 298 18.54 -28.24 -13.65
N VAL A 299 17.98 -27.21 -13.00
CA VAL A 299 18.75 -26.03 -12.57
C VAL A 299 19.73 -26.37 -11.47
N THR A 300 19.35 -27.23 -10.52
CA THR A 300 20.21 -27.65 -9.41
C THR A 300 21.40 -28.45 -9.91
N VAL A 301 21.22 -29.28 -10.93
CA VAL A 301 22.32 -30.04 -11.56
C VAL A 301 23.27 -29.09 -12.32
N ALA A 302 22.72 -28.11 -13.06
CA ALA A 302 23.53 -27.11 -13.75
C ALA A 302 24.34 -26.21 -12.77
N ALA A 303 23.78 -25.85 -11.65
CA ALA A 303 24.45 -25.05 -10.61
C ALA A 303 25.59 -25.81 -9.92
N ARG A 304 25.49 -27.13 -9.77
CA ARG A 304 26.58 -27.98 -9.23
C ARG A 304 27.76 -28.16 -10.19
N LEU A 305 27.57 -27.89 -11.48
CA LEU A 305 28.61 -27.93 -12.50
C LEU A 305 29.30 -26.57 -12.66
N TRP A 306 28.79 -25.53 -12.00
CA TRP A 306 29.43 -24.22 -11.97
C TRP A 306 29.90 -23.97 -10.52
N ASP A 307 31.10 -24.49 -10.23
CA ASP A 307 31.91 -24.08 -9.10
C ASP A 307 32.77 -22.91 -9.61
N PRO A 308 32.59 -21.68 -9.15
CA PRO A 308 33.52 -20.61 -9.46
C PRO A 308 34.69 -20.75 -8.50
N ASP A 309 35.81 -21.27 -8.97
CA ASP A 309 37.12 -21.05 -8.35
C ASP A 309 37.44 -19.54 -8.21
#